data_1f904f17234c15401002084107040b18
#
_entry.id   1f904f17234c15401002084107040b18
#
_cell.length_a   1.000
_cell.length_b   1.000
_cell.length_c   1.000
_cell.angle_alpha   90.00
_cell.angle_beta   90.00
_cell.angle_gamma   90.00
#
_symmetry.space_group_name_H-M   'P 1'
#
loop_
_entity.id
_entity.type
_entity.pdbx_description
1 polymer ?
#
loop_
_entity_poly.entity_id
_entity_poly.type
_entity_poly.pdbx_seq_one_letter_code
_entity_poly.pdbx_strand_id
1 'polypeptide(L)'
;MKHIHSILILSALLVGCGQGRQARPSTSEAYPKEDGVIRLVQYNVGVFSKEIDNSIPMIAEMLREIGADVVSVNELDSCNTRHSNYQLADFAEALGGWNFRYSRAMPYRDGAYGIGVAVPDKILDSFTISLPKGEGTEPRTCCVVETKEYVFASTHLDFRSEPSMVMQASLISSTLKEKYGSAGKPVFLCGDMNSTPESDVLAELAKDWDVLSVAKPTIPSNAPRSCIDYILALRNGAEYKVVATDVPTVFKGGDVAVASDHLPVFVDVRL
;
A
#
# COMPACT_ATOMS: atom_id res chain seq x y z
N MET A 1 65.89 40.22 -0.89
CA MET A 1 64.91 39.67 0.02
C MET A 1 63.65 39.40 -0.77
N LYS A 2 63.37 38.12 -1.10
CA LYS A 2 62.21 37.67 -1.89
C LYS A 2 61.26 36.97 -0.93
N HIS A 3 60.06 37.55 -0.66
CA HIS A 3 59.03 36.91 0.14
C HIS A 3 58.25 35.94 -0.72
N ILE A 4 58.28 34.66 -0.41
CA ILE A 4 57.47 33.62 -0.99
C ILE A 4 56.20 33.51 -0.14
N HIS A 5 55.04 33.86 -0.71
CA HIS A 5 53.73 33.62 -0.09
C HIS A 5 53.26 32.24 -0.46
N SER A 6 53.23 31.34 0.52
CA SER A 6 52.61 30.01 0.36
C SER A 6 51.09 30.17 0.48
N ILE A 7 50.38 29.88 -0.59
CA ILE A 7 48.92 29.78 -0.60
C ILE A 7 48.56 28.36 -0.14
N LEU A 8 47.96 28.26 1.05
CA LEU A 8 47.35 27.00 1.52
C LEU A 8 45.98 26.88 0.85
N ILE A 9 45.85 25.90 -0.07
CA ILE A 9 44.55 25.49 -0.61
C ILE A 9 43.91 24.56 0.37
N LEU A 10 42.90 25.05 1.09
CA LEU A 10 42.06 24.23 1.96
C LEU A 10 40.99 23.54 1.10
N SER A 11 41.20 22.28 0.76
CA SER A 11 40.20 21.45 0.08
C SER A 11 39.13 21.05 1.10
N ALA A 12 37.98 21.71 1.07
CA ALA A 12 36.79 21.30 1.79
C ALA A 12 36.21 20.02 1.15
N LEU A 13 36.42 18.88 1.80
CA LEU A 13 35.68 17.67 1.53
C LEU A 13 34.22 17.90 1.94
N LEU A 14 33.35 18.14 0.95
CA LEU A 14 31.91 18.04 1.09
C LEU A 14 31.57 16.55 1.30
N VAL A 15 31.52 16.14 2.57
CA VAL A 15 30.84 14.89 2.93
C VAL A 15 29.35 15.12 2.70
N GLY A 16 28.87 14.67 1.55
CA GLY A 16 27.44 14.60 1.26
C GLY A 16 26.83 13.57 2.22
N CYS A 17 26.26 14.05 3.33
CA CYS A 17 25.31 13.26 4.12
C CYS A 17 24.13 12.94 3.22
N GLY A 18 24.13 11.75 2.64
CA GLY A 18 22.90 11.16 2.14
C GLY A 18 21.95 11.05 3.31
N GLN A 19 20.91 11.90 3.36
CA GLN A 19 19.81 11.71 4.30
C GLN A 19 19.11 10.42 3.91
N GLY A 20 19.53 9.30 4.52
CA GLY A 20 18.80 8.07 4.49
C GLY A 20 17.39 8.34 5.03
N ARG A 21 16.39 7.75 4.39
CA ARG A 21 15.01 7.79 4.86
C ARG A 21 15.00 7.35 6.34
N GLN A 22 14.49 8.19 7.22
CA GLN A 22 14.16 7.76 8.57
C GLN A 22 12.79 7.09 8.54
N ALA A 23 12.77 5.78 8.74
CA ALA A 23 11.52 5.04 8.92
C ALA A 23 10.77 5.61 10.13
N ARG A 24 9.43 5.65 10.03
CA ARG A 24 8.59 6.12 11.15
C ARG A 24 8.62 5.08 12.26
N PRO A 25 8.93 5.45 13.51
CA PRO A 25 8.86 4.51 14.62
C PRO A 25 7.41 4.11 14.90
N SER A 26 7.18 2.86 15.29
CA SER A 26 5.92 2.45 15.88
C SER A 26 5.84 2.93 17.32
N THR A 27 4.68 3.43 17.72
CA THR A 27 4.37 3.72 19.13
C THR A 27 3.55 2.59 19.77
N SER A 28 3.20 1.56 18.99
CA SER A 28 2.46 0.39 19.45
C SER A 28 3.41 -0.60 20.15
N GLU A 29 3.07 -0.97 21.37
CA GLU A 29 3.73 -2.05 22.10
C GLU A 29 3.38 -3.43 21.52
N ALA A 30 2.18 -3.57 20.94
CA ALA A 30 1.71 -4.82 20.36
C ALA A 30 2.37 -5.14 19.00
N TYR A 31 2.75 -4.08 18.25
CA TYR A 31 3.32 -4.21 16.88
C TYR A 31 4.59 -3.38 16.76
N PRO A 32 5.66 -3.74 17.50
CA PRO A 32 6.92 -3.02 17.45
C PRO A 32 7.49 -3.04 16.05
N LYS A 33 8.22 -1.98 15.69
CA LYS A 33 8.86 -1.84 14.39
C LYS A 33 10.35 -1.63 14.59
N GLU A 34 11.17 -2.46 13.93
CA GLU A 34 12.62 -2.32 13.97
C GLU A 34 13.08 -1.05 13.22
N ASP A 35 14.22 -0.52 13.63
CA ASP A 35 14.86 0.58 12.92
C ASP A 35 15.30 0.15 11.51
N GLY A 36 15.12 1.06 10.54
CA GLY A 36 15.54 0.86 9.15
C GLY A 36 14.66 -0.11 8.36
N VAL A 37 13.47 -0.50 8.88
CA VAL A 37 12.47 -1.22 8.10
C VAL A 37 11.40 -0.29 7.55
N ILE A 38 10.80 -0.69 6.45
CA ILE A 38 9.64 -0.03 5.84
C ILE A 38 8.43 -0.89 6.16
N ARG A 39 7.41 -0.33 6.82
CA ARG A 39 6.13 -0.99 7.06
C ARG A 39 5.16 -0.72 5.93
N LEU A 40 4.95 -1.74 5.10
CA LEU A 40 3.95 -1.77 4.05
C LEU A 40 2.60 -2.13 4.67
N VAL A 41 1.54 -1.41 4.32
CA VAL A 41 0.20 -1.69 4.85
C VAL A 41 -0.80 -1.86 3.71
N GLN A 42 -1.67 -2.87 3.82
CA GLN A 42 -2.88 -3.04 3.03
C GLN A 42 -4.08 -2.79 3.92
N TYR A 43 -5.04 -1.95 3.46
CA TYR A 43 -6.30 -1.77 4.18
C TYR A 43 -7.47 -1.46 3.22
N ASN A 44 -8.48 -2.32 3.20
CA ASN A 44 -9.79 -1.99 2.66
C ASN A 44 -10.53 -1.17 3.73
N VAL A 45 -10.80 0.10 3.45
CA VAL A 45 -11.33 1.06 4.43
C VAL A 45 -12.86 1.22 4.37
N GLY A 46 -13.54 0.45 3.50
CA GLY A 46 -14.99 0.45 3.39
C GLY A 46 -15.57 1.85 3.20
N VAL A 47 -15.02 2.64 2.27
CA VAL A 47 -15.37 4.05 2.02
C VAL A 47 -15.34 4.93 3.29
N PHE A 48 -14.59 4.53 4.30
CA PHE A 48 -14.48 5.17 5.62
C PHE A 48 -15.83 5.38 6.34
N SER A 49 -16.84 4.58 6.00
CA SER A 49 -18.20 4.79 6.56
C SER A 49 -19.05 3.51 6.61
N LYS A 50 -18.42 2.35 6.87
CA LYS A 50 -19.18 1.08 7.00
C LYS A 50 -19.96 1.02 8.31
N GLU A 51 -19.30 1.31 9.43
CA GLU A 51 -19.86 1.15 10.78
C GLU A 51 -20.07 2.51 11.48
N ILE A 52 -19.31 3.54 11.09
CA ILE A 52 -19.42 4.91 11.59
C ILE A 52 -19.37 5.90 10.42
N ASP A 53 -19.96 7.08 10.57
CA ASP A 53 -20.09 8.06 9.48
C ASP A 53 -18.77 8.51 8.85
N ASN A 54 -17.69 8.55 9.63
CA ASN A 54 -16.35 8.93 9.14
C ASN A 54 -15.25 8.29 9.98
N SER A 55 -14.62 7.25 9.48
CA SER A 55 -13.50 6.59 10.15
C SER A 55 -12.10 7.11 9.74
N ILE A 56 -12.00 8.13 8.86
CA ILE A 56 -10.71 8.69 8.41
C ILE A 56 -9.79 9.06 9.58
N PRO A 57 -10.22 9.87 10.59
CA PRO A 57 -9.33 10.24 11.68
C PRO A 57 -8.86 9.03 12.52
N MET A 58 -9.77 8.09 12.78
CA MET A 58 -9.48 6.88 13.55
C MET A 58 -8.47 5.99 12.81
N ILE A 59 -8.70 5.68 11.54
CA ILE A 59 -7.80 4.85 10.74
C ILE A 59 -6.43 5.53 10.60
N ALA A 60 -6.38 6.84 10.37
CA ALA A 60 -5.12 7.58 10.31
C ALA A 60 -4.34 7.48 11.63
N GLU A 61 -5.00 7.57 12.79
CA GLU A 61 -4.36 7.40 14.10
C GLU A 61 -3.83 5.99 14.30
N MET A 62 -4.64 4.97 13.97
CA MET A 62 -4.22 3.56 14.04
C MET A 62 -2.98 3.29 13.19
N LEU A 63 -2.92 3.84 11.96
CA LEU A 63 -1.76 3.66 11.08
C LEU A 63 -0.53 4.43 11.55
N ARG A 64 -0.70 5.61 12.16
CA ARG A 64 0.42 6.30 12.83
C ARG A 64 0.93 5.51 14.03
N GLU A 65 0.03 4.94 14.84
CA GLU A 65 0.39 4.13 16.00
C GLU A 65 1.27 2.94 15.62
N ILE A 66 0.95 2.23 14.54
CA ILE A 66 1.79 1.13 14.07
C ILE A 66 3.00 1.58 13.24
N GLY A 67 3.18 2.87 12.99
CA GLY A 67 4.32 3.40 12.24
C GLY A 67 4.31 3.01 10.76
N ALA A 68 3.14 3.05 10.10
CA ALA A 68 3.01 2.79 8.66
C ALA A 68 3.90 3.74 7.83
N ASP A 69 4.49 3.24 6.74
CA ASP A 69 5.34 4.00 5.81
C ASP A 69 4.75 4.12 4.42
N VAL A 70 3.84 3.24 4.04
CA VAL A 70 3.07 3.29 2.81
C VAL A 70 1.80 2.49 2.99
N VAL A 71 0.69 2.95 2.42
CA VAL A 71 -0.61 2.30 2.56
C VAL A 71 -1.27 2.11 1.21
N SER A 72 -1.65 0.87 0.92
CA SER A 72 -2.63 0.51 -0.11
C SER A 72 -4.01 0.69 0.48
N VAL A 73 -4.85 1.50 -0.16
CA VAL A 73 -6.19 1.84 0.33
C VAL A 73 -7.22 1.40 -0.69
N ASN A 74 -8.08 0.48 -0.30
CA ASN A 74 -9.18 0.01 -1.13
C ASN A 74 -10.52 0.61 -0.67
N GLU A 75 -11.48 0.65 -1.59
CA GLU A 75 -12.81 1.23 -1.41
C GLU A 75 -12.76 2.72 -1.04
N LEU A 76 -12.61 3.55 -2.05
CA LEU A 76 -12.55 5.01 -1.89
C LEU A 76 -13.59 5.69 -2.76
N ASP A 77 -14.35 6.58 -2.17
CA ASP A 77 -15.15 7.56 -2.89
C ASP A 77 -14.35 8.81 -3.21
N SER A 78 -14.68 9.44 -4.33
CA SER A 78 -14.13 10.71 -4.75
C SER A 78 -15.24 11.62 -5.25
N CYS A 79 -15.59 12.63 -4.44
CA CYS A 79 -16.49 13.73 -4.80
C CYS A 79 -17.82 13.24 -5.42
N ASN A 80 -18.49 12.26 -4.80
CA ASN A 80 -19.77 11.75 -5.27
C ASN A 80 -20.92 12.10 -4.30
N THR A 81 -22.18 11.75 -4.64
CA THR A 81 -23.33 12.09 -3.80
C THR A 81 -23.45 11.24 -2.53
N ARG A 82 -22.65 10.16 -2.35
CA ARG A 82 -22.53 9.43 -1.09
C ARG A 82 -21.56 10.14 -0.16
N HIS A 83 -20.42 10.58 -0.70
CA HIS A 83 -19.39 11.34 0.02
C HIS A 83 -18.90 12.49 -0.87
N SER A 84 -19.21 13.73 -0.50
CA SER A 84 -18.87 14.91 -1.29
C SER A 84 -17.38 15.27 -1.27
N ASN A 85 -16.62 14.70 -0.34
CA ASN A 85 -15.19 14.91 -0.18
C ASN A 85 -14.33 13.99 -1.06
N TYR A 86 -13.07 14.33 -1.20
CA TYR A 86 -12.05 13.49 -1.83
C TYR A 86 -11.36 12.66 -0.75
N GLN A 87 -11.93 11.49 -0.43
CA GLN A 87 -11.54 10.69 0.75
C GLN A 87 -10.05 10.40 0.85
N LEU A 88 -9.37 10.08 -0.27
CA LEU A 88 -7.93 9.81 -0.22
C LEU A 88 -7.10 11.06 0.10
N ALA A 89 -7.51 12.24 -0.36
CA ALA A 89 -6.82 13.48 -0.02
C ALA A 89 -6.99 13.81 1.47
N ASP A 90 -8.21 13.69 1.99
CA ASP A 90 -8.48 13.91 3.41
C ASP A 90 -7.74 12.91 4.30
N PHE A 91 -7.64 11.65 3.85
CA PHE A 91 -6.89 10.63 4.55
C PHE A 91 -5.38 10.89 4.53
N ALA A 92 -4.83 11.29 3.39
CA ALA A 92 -3.41 11.66 3.26
C ALA A 92 -3.05 12.87 4.14
N GLU A 93 -3.95 13.85 4.23
CA GLU A 93 -3.80 14.99 5.15
C GLU A 93 -3.84 14.52 6.61
N ALA A 94 -4.80 13.66 6.98
CA ALA A 94 -4.90 13.08 8.30
C ALA A 94 -3.67 12.24 8.70
N LEU A 95 -2.97 11.63 7.74
CA LEU A 95 -1.69 10.94 7.96
C LEU A 95 -0.51 11.89 8.18
N GLY A 96 -0.71 13.19 8.01
CA GLY A 96 0.31 14.23 8.21
C GLY A 96 0.86 14.79 6.89
N GLY A 97 -0.01 14.98 5.91
CA GLY A 97 0.32 15.59 4.62
C GLY A 97 1.10 14.65 3.70
N TRP A 98 0.69 13.38 3.64
CA TRP A 98 1.33 12.40 2.77
C TRP A 98 1.04 12.69 1.29
N ASN A 99 1.95 12.30 0.40
CA ASN A 99 1.69 12.21 -1.03
C ASN A 99 0.73 11.05 -1.28
N PHE A 100 -0.07 11.16 -2.34
CA PHE A 100 -1.00 10.08 -2.69
C PHE A 100 -1.23 10.00 -4.20
N ARG A 101 -1.68 8.82 -4.64
CA ARG A 101 -2.18 8.59 -5.99
C ARG A 101 -3.51 7.86 -5.89
N TYR A 102 -4.55 8.42 -6.49
CA TYR A 102 -5.86 7.79 -6.65
C TYR A 102 -5.98 7.18 -8.05
N SER A 103 -6.54 5.99 -8.13
CA SER A 103 -6.93 5.34 -9.39
C SER A 103 -8.41 5.07 -9.40
N ARG A 104 -9.10 5.76 -10.33
CA ARG A 104 -10.52 5.60 -10.54
C ARG A 104 -10.80 4.23 -11.17
N ALA A 105 -11.62 3.41 -10.52
CA ALA A 105 -12.14 2.18 -11.09
C ALA A 105 -13.36 2.43 -11.96
N MET A 106 -14.29 3.26 -11.48
CA MET A 106 -15.54 3.57 -12.21
C MET A 106 -16.11 4.93 -11.84
N PRO A 107 -17.00 5.51 -12.72
CA PRO A 107 -17.92 6.58 -12.32
C PRO A 107 -18.90 6.04 -11.27
N TYR A 108 -19.18 6.82 -10.25
CA TYR A 108 -20.11 6.43 -9.22
C TYR A 108 -20.82 7.66 -8.63
N ARG A 109 -22.18 7.69 -8.69
CA ARG A 109 -23.04 8.74 -8.07
C ARG A 109 -22.53 10.16 -8.31
N ASP A 110 -22.37 10.57 -9.57
CA ASP A 110 -21.88 11.87 -10.05
C ASP A 110 -20.41 12.20 -9.72
N GLY A 111 -19.68 11.25 -9.13
CA GLY A 111 -18.24 11.32 -8.89
C GLY A 111 -17.53 10.05 -9.30
N ALA A 112 -16.68 9.52 -8.42
CA ALA A 112 -15.93 8.31 -8.71
C ALA A 112 -15.84 7.38 -7.49
N TYR A 113 -15.57 6.10 -7.79
CA TYR A 113 -15.17 5.07 -6.84
C TYR A 113 -13.87 4.42 -7.33
N GLY A 114 -12.98 4.09 -6.42
CA GLY A 114 -11.70 3.51 -6.78
C GLY A 114 -10.85 3.10 -5.59
N ILE A 115 -9.57 3.14 -5.81
CA ILE A 115 -8.52 2.74 -4.86
C ILE A 115 -7.37 3.74 -4.89
N GLY A 116 -6.41 3.61 -3.99
CA GLY A 116 -5.24 4.46 -4.04
C GLY A 116 -4.07 3.99 -3.20
N VAL A 117 -3.02 4.76 -3.24
CA VAL A 117 -1.82 4.63 -2.43
C VAL A 117 -1.56 5.96 -1.73
N ALA A 118 -1.27 5.90 -0.43
CA ALA A 118 -0.73 7.04 0.32
C ALA A 118 0.68 6.71 0.81
N VAL A 119 1.62 7.65 0.65
CA VAL A 119 3.04 7.48 0.97
C VAL A 119 3.66 8.82 1.35
N PRO A 120 4.51 8.90 2.41
CA PRO A 120 5.19 10.15 2.76
C PRO A 120 6.29 10.53 1.76
N ASP A 121 6.85 9.52 1.05
CA ASP A 121 7.92 9.72 0.08
C ASP A 121 7.43 10.43 -1.18
N LYS A 122 8.36 11.08 -1.88
CA LYS A 122 8.07 11.65 -3.19
C LYS A 122 7.72 10.54 -4.18
N ILE A 123 6.57 10.66 -4.82
CA ILE A 123 6.17 9.83 -5.96
C ILE A 123 6.96 10.32 -7.18
N LEU A 124 7.79 9.45 -7.76
CA LEU A 124 8.61 9.75 -8.94
C LEU A 124 7.86 9.46 -10.23
N ASP A 125 7.07 8.38 -10.24
CA ASP A 125 6.21 7.98 -11.35
C ASP A 125 4.95 7.32 -10.80
N SER A 126 3.86 7.38 -11.53
CA SER A 126 2.63 6.69 -11.17
C SER A 126 1.74 6.45 -12.39
N PHE A 127 1.07 5.31 -12.41
CA PHE A 127 0.11 4.97 -13.47
C PHE A 127 -1.01 4.07 -12.95
N THR A 128 -2.00 3.88 -13.80
CA THR A 128 -3.16 3.03 -13.52
C THR A 128 -3.21 1.91 -14.55
N ILE A 129 -3.39 0.68 -14.08
CA ILE A 129 -3.71 -0.47 -14.93
C ILE A 129 -5.22 -0.67 -14.88
N SER A 130 -5.92 -0.46 -15.98
CA SER A 130 -7.35 -0.78 -16.09
C SER A 130 -7.51 -2.28 -16.21
N LEU A 131 -8.27 -2.89 -15.30
CA LEU A 131 -8.44 -4.34 -15.26
C LEU A 131 -9.68 -4.78 -16.05
N PRO A 132 -9.63 -5.92 -16.75
CA PRO A 132 -10.76 -6.42 -17.50
C PRO A 132 -11.91 -6.76 -16.56
N LYS A 133 -13.13 -6.35 -16.91
CA LYS A 133 -14.31 -6.67 -16.13
C LYS A 133 -14.69 -8.16 -16.29
N GLY A 134 -14.50 -8.72 -17.50
CA GLY A 134 -14.93 -10.08 -17.81
C GLY A 134 -16.41 -10.29 -17.51
N GLU A 135 -16.74 -11.35 -16.78
CA GLU A 135 -18.08 -11.64 -16.28
C GLU A 135 -18.36 -10.96 -14.93
N GLY A 136 -17.40 -10.21 -14.39
CA GLY A 136 -17.52 -9.47 -13.15
C GLY A 136 -18.56 -8.35 -13.21
N THR A 137 -18.90 -7.79 -12.05
CA THR A 137 -19.96 -6.79 -11.93
C THR A 137 -19.45 -5.37 -12.04
N GLU A 138 -18.23 -5.11 -11.59
CA GLU A 138 -17.66 -3.77 -11.47
C GLU A 138 -16.32 -3.66 -12.20
N PRO A 139 -16.06 -2.54 -12.89
CA PRO A 139 -14.72 -2.22 -13.36
C PRO A 139 -13.74 -2.16 -12.18
N ARG A 140 -12.55 -2.72 -12.37
CA ARG A 140 -11.47 -2.73 -11.39
C ARG A 140 -10.22 -2.08 -11.95
N THR A 141 -9.28 -1.79 -11.08
CA THR A 141 -8.05 -1.11 -11.44
C THR A 141 -6.91 -1.49 -10.49
N CYS A 142 -5.67 -1.31 -10.95
CA CYS A 142 -4.50 -1.35 -10.10
C CYS A 142 -3.81 0.02 -10.16
N CYS A 143 -3.56 0.61 -8.99
CA CYS A 143 -2.88 1.88 -8.80
C CYS A 143 -1.41 1.61 -8.52
N VAL A 144 -0.51 2.14 -9.33
CA VAL A 144 0.94 1.93 -9.17
C VAL A 144 1.63 3.24 -8.88
N VAL A 145 2.47 3.27 -7.87
CA VAL A 145 3.37 4.38 -7.55
C VAL A 145 4.81 3.89 -7.49
N GLU A 146 5.72 4.69 -8.01
CA GLU A 146 7.15 4.46 -7.92
C GLU A 146 7.80 5.51 -7.03
N THR A 147 8.53 5.05 -6.02
CA THR A 147 9.40 5.86 -5.18
C THR A 147 10.86 5.68 -5.59
N LYS A 148 11.77 6.31 -4.86
CA LYS A 148 13.20 6.11 -5.08
C LYS A 148 13.63 4.66 -4.80
N GLU A 149 13.06 4.03 -3.78
CA GLU A 149 13.55 2.78 -3.22
C GLU A 149 12.74 1.55 -3.66
N TYR A 150 11.44 1.72 -3.94
CA TYR A 150 10.54 0.62 -4.29
C TYR A 150 9.40 1.09 -5.20
N VAL A 151 8.71 0.12 -5.78
CA VAL A 151 7.42 0.28 -6.46
C VAL A 151 6.34 -0.32 -5.56
N PHE A 152 5.21 0.39 -5.42
CA PHE A 152 4.10 -0.06 -4.59
C PHE A 152 2.80 0.02 -5.39
N ALA A 153 2.11 -1.10 -5.50
CA ALA A 153 0.87 -1.24 -6.24
C ALA A 153 -0.28 -1.60 -5.32
N SER A 154 -1.43 -0.96 -5.52
CA SER A 154 -2.68 -1.23 -4.83
C SER A 154 -3.70 -1.78 -5.82
N THR A 155 -4.41 -2.84 -5.46
CA THR A 155 -5.51 -3.39 -6.26
C THR A 155 -6.69 -3.81 -5.39
N HIS A 156 -7.88 -3.91 -5.99
CA HIS A 156 -9.05 -4.54 -5.41
C HIS A 156 -9.71 -5.33 -6.54
N LEU A 157 -9.58 -6.66 -6.50
CA LEU A 157 -10.05 -7.53 -7.57
C LEU A 157 -11.58 -7.66 -7.55
N ASP A 158 -12.15 -8.26 -8.59
CA ASP A 158 -13.56 -8.60 -8.64
C ASP A 158 -13.95 -9.49 -7.44
N PHE A 159 -15.23 -9.52 -7.08
CA PHE A 159 -15.72 -10.28 -5.93
C PHE A 159 -16.76 -11.35 -6.30
N ARG A 160 -17.10 -11.50 -7.59
CA ARG A 160 -18.15 -12.41 -8.07
C ARG A 160 -17.68 -13.47 -9.02
N SER A 161 -16.71 -13.15 -9.86
CA SER A 161 -16.25 -14.05 -10.93
C SER A 161 -14.78 -14.40 -10.72
N GLU A 162 -14.50 -15.60 -10.24
CA GLU A 162 -13.14 -16.09 -10.10
C GLU A 162 -12.36 -16.08 -11.41
N PRO A 163 -12.94 -16.48 -12.59
CA PRO A 163 -12.24 -16.30 -13.87
C PRO A 163 -11.88 -14.84 -14.17
N SER A 164 -12.73 -13.87 -13.80
CA SER A 164 -12.42 -12.44 -13.96
C SER A 164 -11.28 -12.00 -13.03
N MET A 165 -11.27 -12.47 -11.79
CA MET A 165 -10.20 -12.21 -10.83
C MET A 165 -8.85 -12.78 -11.32
N VAL A 166 -8.83 -14.00 -11.86
CA VAL A 166 -7.63 -14.64 -12.45
C VAL A 166 -7.11 -13.82 -13.62
N MET A 167 -7.98 -13.38 -14.55
CA MET A 167 -7.57 -12.49 -15.65
C MET A 167 -7.00 -11.16 -15.13
N GLN A 168 -7.58 -10.58 -14.10
CA GLN A 168 -7.11 -9.35 -13.48
C GLN A 168 -5.73 -9.54 -12.86
N ALA A 169 -5.54 -10.60 -12.08
CA ALA A 169 -4.26 -10.97 -11.47
C ALA A 169 -3.17 -11.19 -12.53
N SER A 170 -3.50 -11.91 -13.60
CA SER A 170 -2.58 -12.18 -14.73
C SER A 170 -2.16 -10.89 -15.46
N LEU A 171 -3.11 -9.96 -15.69
CA LEU A 171 -2.80 -8.67 -16.32
C LEU A 171 -1.91 -7.79 -15.43
N ILE A 172 -2.16 -7.72 -14.13
CA ILE A 172 -1.30 -7.01 -13.18
C ILE A 172 0.11 -7.59 -13.24
N SER A 173 0.23 -8.93 -13.14
CA SER A 173 1.50 -9.64 -13.13
C SER A 173 2.29 -9.38 -14.41
N SER A 174 1.68 -9.55 -15.58
CA SER A 174 2.34 -9.34 -16.87
C SER A 174 2.80 -7.89 -17.05
N THR A 175 1.95 -6.91 -16.72
CA THR A 175 2.27 -5.48 -16.85
C THR A 175 3.42 -5.07 -15.94
N LEU A 176 3.39 -5.48 -14.66
CA LEU A 176 4.44 -5.11 -13.71
C LEU A 176 5.75 -5.85 -13.98
N LYS A 177 5.68 -7.09 -14.43
CA LYS A 177 6.85 -7.87 -14.85
C LYS A 177 7.50 -7.29 -16.12
N GLU A 178 6.70 -6.87 -17.11
CA GLU A 178 7.23 -6.20 -18.30
C GLU A 178 7.98 -4.91 -17.92
N LYS A 179 7.41 -4.08 -17.05
CA LYS A 179 8.01 -2.79 -16.68
C LYS A 179 9.16 -2.93 -15.69
N TYR A 180 9.08 -3.84 -14.72
CA TYR A 180 9.98 -3.89 -13.57
C TYR A 180 10.73 -5.22 -13.39
N GLY A 181 10.50 -6.19 -14.25
CA GLY A 181 11.10 -7.53 -14.15
C GLY A 181 12.62 -7.55 -14.13
N SER A 182 13.27 -6.52 -14.70
CA SER A 182 14.74 -6.37 -14.74
C SER A 182 15.22 -5.11 -14.01
N ALA A 183 14.35 -4.42 -13.28
CA ALA A 183 14.67 -3.11 -12.71
C ALA A 183 15.59 -3.18 -11.48
N GLY A 184 15.75 -4.35 -10.84
CA GLY A 184 16.51 -4.51 -9.59
C GLY A 184 15.92 -3.75 -8.40
N LYS A 185 14.72 -3.22 -8.54
CA LYS A 185 13.97 -2.47 -7.53
C LYS A 185 12.84 -3.36 -7.01
N PRO A 186 12.63 -3.49 -5.70
CA PRO A 186 11.51 -4.24 -5.14
C PRO A 186 10.16 -3.69 -5.62
N VAL A 187 9.26 -4.58 -5.99
CA VAL A 187 7.89 -4.28 -6.42
C VAL A 187 6.93 -5.01 -5.49
N PHE A 188 6.10 -4.28 -4.79
CA PHE A 188 5.10 -4.82 -3.87
C PHE A 188 3.70 -4.61 -4.44
N LEU A 189 2.88 -5.66 -4.43
CA LEU A 189 1.46 -5.64 -4.78
C LEU A 189 0.65 -5.90 -3.52
N CYS A 190 -0.24 -4.97 -3.21
CA CYS A 190 -1.10 -5.04 -2.04
C CYS A 190 -2.56 -4.93 -2.47
N GLY A 191 -3.45 -5.60 -1.76
CA GLY A 191 -4.87 -5.45 -2.10
C GLY A 191 -5.78 -6.46 -1.43
N ASP A 192 -7.06 -6.13 -1.52
CA ASP A 192 -8.16 -7.06 -1.33
C ASP A 192 -8.31 -7.89 -2.61
N MET A 193 -7.88 -9.14 -2.55
CA MET A 193 -7.92 -10.05 -3.69
C MET A 193 -9.28 -10.74 -3.82
N ASN A 194 -10.20 -10.54 -2.84
CA ASN A 194 -11.49 -11.22 -2.75
C ASN A 194 -11.39 -12.76 -2.87
N SER A 195 -10.26 -13.32 -2.49
CA SER A 195 -9.89 -14.70 -2.73
C SER A 195 -9.10 -15.27 -1.56
N THR A 196 -9.38 -16.49 -1.18
CA THR A 196 -8.66 -17.21 -0.09
C THR A 196 -7.32 -17.77 -0.58
N PRO A 197 -6.41 -18.19 0.33
CA PRO A 197 -5.09 -18.70 -0.03
C PRO A 197 -5.10 -19.87 -1.01
N GLU A 198 -6.16 -20.70 -1.01
CA GLU A 198 -6.29 -21.90 -1.84
C GLU A 198 -6.93 -21.65 -3.21
N SER A 199 -7.29 -20.39 -3.53
CA SER A 199 -7.98 -20.03 -4.76
C SER A 199 -7.08 -20.10 -6.01
N ASP A 200 -7.70 -20.21 -7.19
CA ASP A 200 -7.01 -20.10 -8.47
C ASP A 200 -6.37 -18.72 -8.67
N VAL A 201 -6.89 -17.68 -8.03
CA VAL A 201 -6.32 -16.31 -8.05
C VAL A 201 -4.95 -16.28 -7.39
N LEU A 202 -4.83 -16.86 -6.18
CA LEU A 202 -3.54 -16.93 -5.49
C LEU A 202 -2.57 -17.87 -6.20
N ALA A 203 -3.07 -18.95 -6.82
CA ALA A 203 -2.27 -19.83 -7.66
C ALA A 203 -1.75 -19.10 -8.92
N GLU A 204 -2.55 -18.23 -9.54
CA GLU A 204 -2.13 -17.39 -10.67
C GLU A 204 -1.04 -16.41 -10.23
N LEU A 205 -1.27 -15.67 -9.14
CA LEU A 205 -0.28 -14.73 -8.59
C LEU A 205 1.02 -15.44 -8.21
N ALA A 206 0.95 -16.66 -7.63
CA ALA A 206 2.12 -17.43 -7.23
C ALA A 206 3.04 -17.82 -8.39
N LYS A 207 2.68 -17.63 -9.65
CA LYS A 207 3.57 -17.83 -10.79
C LYS A 207 4.72 -16.81 -10.82
N ASP A 208 4.47 -15.57 -10.40
CA ASP A 208 5.40 -14.45 -10.47
C ASP A 208 5.67 -13.76 -9.13
N TRP A 209 4.87 -14.03 -8.10
CA TRP A 209 4.90 -13.32 -6.82
C TRP A 209 5.14 -14.25 -5.64
N ASP A 210 5.78 -13.72 -4.61
CA ASP A 210 5.84 -14.31 -3.28
C ASP A 210 4.86 -13.61 -2.36
N VAL A 211 3.99 -14.37 -1.66
CA VAL A 211 3.10 -13.82 -0.62
C VAL A 211 3.94 -13.55 0.62
N LEU A 212 3.99 -12.29 1.05
CA LEU A 212 4.77 -11.84 2.20
C LEU A 212 3.94 -11.76 3.47
N SER A 213 2.66 -11.44 3.32
CA SER A 213 1.75 -11.29 4.46
C SER A 213 1.38 -12.62 5.08
N VAL A 214 1.19 -12.60 6.41
CA VAL A 214 0.72 -13.77 7.16
C VAL A 214 -0.70 -14.15 6.72
N ALA A 215 -0.96 -15.44 6.57
CA ALA A 215 -2.29 -15.97 6.22
C ALA A 215 -3.20 -15.99 7.46
N LYS A 216 -3.61 -14.80 7.94
CA LYS A 216 -4.60 -14.63 9.01
C LYS A 216 -5.88 -14.04 8.44
N PRO A 217 -7.06 -14.38 9.00
CA PRO A 217 -8.32 -13.77 8.57
C PRO A 217 -8.32 -12.23 8.70
N THR A 218 -8.89 -11.56 7.68
CA THR A 218 -8.98 -10.09 7.60
C THR A 218 -10.42 -9.59 7.57
N ILE A 219 -11.39 -10.47 7.29
CA ILE A 219 -12.82 -10.12 7.20
C ILE A 219 -13.72 -11.19 7.85
N PRO A 220 -14.88 -10.81 8.45
CA PRO A 220 -15.24 -9.45 8.86
C PRO A 220 -14.40 -8.99 10.06
N SER A 221 -14.14 -7.70 10.20
CA SER A 221 -13.23 -7.15 11.22
C SER A 221 -13.63 -7.50 12.66
N ASN A 222 -14.94 -7.59 12.94
CA ASN A 222 -15.49 -7.90 14.27
C ASN A 222 -15.51 -9.41 14.61
N ALA A 223 -15.33 -10.30 13.62
CA ALA A 223 -15.26 -11.75 13.80
C ALA A 223 -14.52 -12.40 12.61
N PRO A 224 -13.19 -12.22 12.49
CA PRO A 224 -12.44 -12.57 11.29
C PRO A 224 -12.49 -14.06 10.97
N ARG A 225 -12.79 -14.41 9.71
CA ARG A 225 -12.96 -15.81 9.25
C ARG A 225 -12.26 -16.08 7.92
N SER A 226 -12.08 -15.07 7.06
CA SER A 226 -11.50 -15.22 5.73
C SER A 226 -10.28 -14.33 5.56
N CYS A 227 -9.20 -14.89 5.01
CA CYS A 227 -8.01 -14.17 4.60
C CYS A 227 -8.17 -13.82 3.12
N ILE A 228 -8.35 -12.53 2.79
CA ILE A 228 -8.54 -12.05 1.42
C ILE A 228 -7.69 -10.81 1.10
N ASP A 229 -7.03 -10.22 2.09
CA ASP A 229 -6.13 -9.09 1.95
C ASP A 229 -4.68 -9.56 2.01
N TYR A 230 -3.86 -9.15 1.04
CA TYR A 230 -2.50 -9.64 0.89
C TYR A 230 -1.50 -8.52 0.58
N ILE A 231 -0.25 -8.81 0.90
CA ILE A 231 0.94 -8.07 0.48
C ILE A 231 1.89 -9.08 -0.16
N LEU A 232 2.25 -8.84 -1.43
CA LEU A 232 3.08 -9.72 -2.24
C LEU A 232 4.30 -8.96 -2.77
N ALA A 233 5.37 -9.68 -3.13
CA ALA A 233 6.52 -9.14 -3.82
C ALA A 233 6.76 -9.84 -5.15
N LEU A 234 7.07 -9.07 -6.20
CA LEU A 234 7.41 -9.60 -7.53
C LEU A 234 8.78 -10.30 -7.47
N ARG A 235 8.85 -11.51 -7.99
CA ARG A 235 10.12 -12.23 -8.18
C ARG A 235 10.90 -11.66 -9.38
N ASN A 236 11.55 -10.54 -9.17
CA ASN A 236 12.35 -9.83 -10.18
C ASN A 236 13.84 -9.74 -9.83
N GLY A 237 14.30 -10.52 -8.84
CA GLY A 237 15.69 -10.54 -8.40
C GLY A 237 16.10 -9.36 -7.51
N ALA A 238 15.17 -8.47 -7.13
CA ALA A 238 15.45 -7.41 -6.17
C ALA A 238 15.68 -7.99 -4.77
N GLU A 239 16.65 -7.41 -4.05
CA GLU A 239 16.98 -7.84 -2.70
C GLU A 239 16.10 -7.10 -1.67
N TYR A 240 15.52 -7.84 -0.76
CA TYR A 240 14.81 -7.35 0.42
C TYR A 240 14.71 -8.47 1.46
N LYS A 241 14.43 -8.11 2.70
CA LYS A 241 14.21 -9.09 3.78
C LYS A 241 12.90 -8.77 4.50
N VAL A 242 12.01 -9.76 4.60
CA VAL A 242 10.84 -9.68 5.49
C VAL A 242 11.31 -9.82 6.94
N VAL A 243 10.93 -8.87 7.78
CA VAL A 243 11.31 -8.80 9.20
C VAL A 243 10.15 -9.23 10.09
N ALA A 244 8.94 -8.72 9.79
CA ALA A 244 7.72 -9.04 10.53
C ALA A 244 6.50 -8.92 9.61
N THR A 245 5.42 -9.59 9.98
CA THR A 245 4.11 -9.44 9.34
C THR A 245 3.01 -9.78 10.34
N ASP A 246 1.91 -9.05 10.31
CA ASP A 246 0.74 -9.35 11.14
C ASP A 246 -0.55 -8.73 10.56
N VAL A 247 -1.67 -9.10 11.16
CA VAL A 247 -3.00 -8.50 11.03
C VAL A 247 -3.32 -7.80 12.34
N PRO A 248 -3.10 -6.49 12.46
CA PRO A 248 -3.32 -5.74 13.70
C PRO A 248 -4.78 -5.71 14.12
N THR A 249 -5.04 -6.01 15.38
CA THR A 249 -6.39 -6.01 15.99
C THR A 249 -6.47 -5.16 17.26
N VAL A 250 -5.33 -4.70 17.80
CA VAL A 250 -5.25 -3.97 19.07
C VAL A 250 -4.62 -2.60 18.82
N PHE A 251 -5.36 -1.54 19.10
CA PHE A 251 -4.92 -0.16 18.97
C PHE A 251 -5.35 0.65 20.20
N LYS A 252 -4.55 1.63 20.59
CA LYS A 252 -4.92 2.64 21.59
C LYS A 252 -5.75 3.75 20.96
N GLY A 253 -5.47 4.08 19.70
CA GLY A 253 -6.07 5.19 18.95
C GLY A 253 -7.31 4.83 18.14
N GLY A 254 -7.81 3.59 18.21
CA GLY A 254 -8.98 3.18 17.44
C GLY A 254 -9.49 1.77 17.75
N ASP A 255 -10.66 1.46 17.19
CA ASP A 255 -11.29 0.16 17.26
C ASP A 255 -11.48 -0.39 15.84
N VAL A 256 -10.78 -1.48 15.52
CA VAL A 256 -10.85 -2.12 14.21
C VAL A 256 -12.24 -2.62 13.85
N ALA A 257 -13.04 -3.00 14.85
CA ALA A 257 -14.38 -3.55 14.62
C ALA A 257 -15.37 -2.52 14.06
N VAL A 258 -15.07 -1.22 14.23
CA VAL A 258 -15.91 -0.11 13.74
C VAL A 258 -15.18 0.77 12.70
N ALA A 259 -13.87 0.63 12.58
CA ALA A 259 -13.07 1.42 11.63
C ALA A 259 -13.35 1.03 10.17
N SER A 260 -13.49 -0.26 9.91
CA SER A 260 -13.84 -0.86 8.62
C SER A 260 -14.39 -2.27 8.84
N ASP A 261 -15.03 -2.86 7.84
CA ASP A 261 -15.40 -4.28 7.82
C ASP A 261 -14.22 -5.22 7.53
N HIS A 262 -13.05 -4.69 7.17
CA HIS A 262 -11.77 -5.41 7.06
C HIS A 262 -10.83 -5.03 8.21
N LEU A 263 -9.82 -5.89 8.42
CA LEU A 263 -8.66 -5.60 9.25
C LEU A 263 -7.48 -5.16 8.38
N PRO A 264 -6.62 -4.24 8.87
CA PRO A 264 -5.37 -3.93 8.17
C PRO A 264 -4.40 -5.12 8.21
N VAL A 265 -3.53 -5.20 7.20
CA VAL A 265 -2.43 -6.17 7.14
C VAL A 265 -1.13 -5.40 6.97
N PHE A 266 -0.07 -5.79 7.66
CA PHE A 266 1.23 -5.19 7.41
C PHE A 266 2.33 -6.22 7.15
N VAL A 267 3.35 -5.77 6.45
CA VAL A 267 4.64 -6.45 6.27
C VAL A 267 5.75 -5.43 6.48
N ASP A 268 6.69 -5.78 7.34
CA ASP A 268 7.92 -5.03 7.55
C ASP A 268 9.01 -5.58 6.64
N VAL A 269 9.56 -4.74 5.78
CA VAL A 269 10.67 -5.09 4.90
C VAL A 269 11.88 -4.21 5.14
N ARG A 270 13.06 -4.82 5.07
CA ARG A 270 14.35 -4.11 5.00
C ARG A 270 14.83 -4.21 3.55
N LEU A 271 15.08 -3.05 2.93
CA LEU A 271 15.61 -2.92 1.57
C LEU A 271 17.13 -2.81 1.60
#